data_19930a0c775f5815490a9892c81772b5
#
_entry.id   19930a0c775f5815490a9892c81772b5
#
_cell.length_a   1.000
_cell.length_b   1.000
_cell.length_c   1.000
_cell.angle_alpha   90.00
_cell.angle_beta   90.00
_cell.angle_gamma   90.00
#
_symmetry.space_group_name_H-M   'P 1'
#
loop_
_entity.id
_entity.type
_entity.pdbx_description
1 polymer ?
#
loop_
_entity_poly.entity_id
_entity_poly.type
_entity_poly.pdbx_seq_one_letter_code
_entity_poly.pdbx_strand_id
1 'polypeptide(L)'
;MSTVKSISLTILILFSLISCSDRKASYYQIWQEGLHLSDSLMVDFYGEESYSTESVFGVILEAIDGNWEKVEEITSGSRKSDIAAYYHNLAMAMKGCLADSLMYYYQPFERGLFLPIGDESSQLKITARSEAWYRLGEMTMAEHAAMLAQSFSPSHYGVPYLKRLAEINLVTGQEEAAKKYLRLLSEEPGCGKWVADRIPGQQSEEVKEHLKKMRSLVPTYDFVHGQSQYRDILKNLLTSNPDNQLARQYLLCFDLLMKDLSSFIQDYNPSRDRSRLYDEAVLIYLALRNEVTPQNLSHYRISQEVFKDFNDYDNLYFLSKGAMAPMQKQYGNTYWFFYQYAKRNTK
;
A
#
# COMPACT_ATOMS: atom_id res chain seq x y z
N MET A 1 -46.99 -40.45 -26.66
CA MET A 1 -45.58 -40.61 -26.24
C MET A 1 -44.70 -39.38 -26.60
N SER A 2 -45.23 -38.16 -26.66
CA SER A 2 -44.46 -37.00 -27.08
C SER A 2 -44.31 -35.89 -25.99
N THR A 3 -45.00 -35.99 -24.89
CA THR A 3 -45.03 -34.99 -23.83
C THR A 3 -43.98 -35.18 -22.71
N VAL A 4 -43.42 -36.38 -22.58
CA VAL A 4 -42.43 -36.70 -21.53
C VAL A 4 -41.01 -36.26 -21.91
N LYS A 5 -40.67 -36.22 -23.24
CA LYS A 5 -39.33 -35.79 -23.71
C LYS A 5 -39.09 -34.28 -23.64
N SER A 6 -40.14 -33.44 -23.66
CA SER A 6 -40.01 -32.00 -23.61
C SER A 6 -39.71 -31.46 -22.20
N ILE A 7 -40.24 -32.13 -21.17
CA ILE A 7 -40.05 -31.74 -19.76
C ILE A 7 -38.61 -32.04 -19.29
N SER A 8 -38.02 -33.14 -19.77
CA SER A 8 -36.64 -33.51 -19.40
C SER A 8 -35.59 -32.57 -19.97
N LEU A 9 -35.80 -32.00 -21.17
CA LEU A 9 -34.86 -31.08 -21.80
C LEU A 9 -34.92 -29.69 -21.17
N THR A 10 -36.10 -29.23 -20.74
CA THR A 10 -36.28 -27.92 -20.08
C THR A 10 -35.71 -27.94 -18.67
N ILE A 11 -35.78 -29.07 -17.96
CA ILE A 11 -35.15 -29.22 -16.62
C ILE A 11 -33.65 -29.31 -16.75
N LEU A 12 -33.07 -29.92 -17.78
CA LEU A 12 -31.61 -29.94 -18.00
C LEU A 12 -31.05 -28.55 -18.34
N ILE A 13 -31.78 -27.74 -19.10
CA ILE A 13 -31.39 -26.36 -19.43
C ILE A 13 -31.50 -25.47 -18.18
N LEU A 14 -32.50 -25.66 -17.32
CA LEU A 14 -32.63 -24.96 -16.06
C LEU A 14 -31.52 -25.36 -15.04
N PHE A 15 -31.11 -26.63 -15.01
CA PHE A 15 -29.98 -27.06 -14.16
C PHE A 15 -28.63 -26.59 -14.69
N SER A 16 -28.44 -26.40 -15.98
CA SER A 16 -27.21 -25.79 -16.53
C SER A 16 -27.14 -24.29 -16.32
N LEU A 17 -28.27 -23.61 -16.22
CA LEU A 17 -28.34 -22.16 -15.89
C LEU A 17 -28.17 -21.89 -14.38
N ILE A 18 -28.54 -22.85 -13.52
CA ILE A 18 -28.35 -22.71 -12.05
C ILE A 18 -26.90 -23.02 -11.64
N SER A 19 -26.16 -23.79 -12.42
CA SER A 19 -24.74 -24.12 -12.17
C SER A 19 -23.75 -23.05 -12.61
N CYS A 20 -24.19 -21.97 -13.28
CA CYS A 20 -23.31 -20.86 -13.71
C CYS A 20 -23.37 -19.60 -12.84
N SER A 21 -24.16 -19.59 -11.74
CA SER A 21 -24.43 -18.33 -11.03
C SER A 21 -23.63 -18.08 -9.75
N ASP A 22 -22.67 -18.95 -9.35
CA ASP A 22 -21.93 -18.79 -8.10
C ASP A 22 -20.39 -18.87 -8.23
N ARG A 23 -19.81 -18.77 -9.42
CA ARG A 23 -18.37 -18.49 -9.52
C ARG A 23 -18.19 -16.99 -9.42
N LYS A 24 -17.72 -16.53 -8.25
CA LYS A 24 -17.20 -15.19 -8.09
C LYS A 24 -16.15 -14.95 -9.17
N ALA A 25 -16.32 -13.90 -9.99
CA ALA A 25 -15.34 -13.55 -11.02
C ALA A 25 -13.93 -13.42 -10.41
N SER A 26 -12.92 -13.90 -11.12
CA SER A 26 -11.53 -13.71 -10.69
C SER A 26 -11.14 -12.23 -10.75
N TYR A 27 -10.11 -11.84 -10.01
CA TYR A 27 -9.58 -10.47 -10.09
C TYR A 27 -9.07 -10.16 -11.50
N TYR A 28 -8.54 -11.14 -12.20
CA TYR A 28 -8.12 -11.01 -13.60
C TYR A 28 -9.30 -10.64 -14.50
N GLN A 29 -10.44 -11.33 -14.37
CA GLN A 29 -11.65 -11.04 -15.13
C GLN A 29 -12.21 -9.65 -14.80
N ILE A 30 -12.28 -9.29 -13.51
CA ILE A 30 -12.72 -7.96 -13.08
C ILE A 30 -11.81 -6.87 -13.65
N TRP A 31 -10.50 -7.12 -13.67
CA TRP A 31 -9.52 -6.19 -14.23
C TRP A 31 -9.68 -6.05 -15.74
N GLN A 32 -9.81 -7.16 -16.45
CA GLN A 32 -10.01 -7.21 -17.90
C GLN A 32 -11.28 -6.45 -18.33
N GLU A 33 -12.41 -6.75 -17.67
CA GLU A 33 -13.69 -6.07 -17.92
C GLU A 33 -13.57 -4.56 -17.62
N GLY A 34 -12.97 -4.20 -16.47
CA GLY A 34 -12.79 -2.80 -16.07
C GLY A 34 -11.84 -1.99 -16.95
N LEU A 35 -11.02 -2.64 -17.77
CA LEU A 35 -10.15 -2.01 -18.77
C LEU A 35 -10.68 -2.11 -20.20
N HIS A 36 -11.78 -2.82 -20.42
CA HIS A 36 -12.33 -3.12 -21.75
C HIS A 36 -11.33 -3.79 -22.69
N LEU A 37 -10.54 -4.73 -22.18
CA LEU A 37 -9.51 -5.41 -22.97
C LEU A 37 -9.97 -6.76 -23.48
N SER A 38 -9.57 -7.11 -24.71
CA SER A 38 -9.67 -8.47 -25.22
C SER A 38 -8.63 -9.38 -24.54
N ASP A 39 -8.88 -10.71 -24.57
CA ASP A 39 -7.93 -11.69 -24.01
C ASP A 39 -6.51 -11.52 -24.58
N SER A 40 -6.38 -11.29 -25.90
CA SER A 40 -5.08 -11.09 -26.54
C SER A 40 -4.35 -9.87 -26.00
N LEU A 41 -5.04 -8.73 -25.79
CA LEU A 41 -4.44 -7.53 -25.23
C LEU A 41 -4.07 -7.70 -23.76
N MET A 42 -4.86 -8.45 -22.98
CA MET A 42 -4.51 -8.79 -21.61
C MET A 42 -3.20 -9.59 -21.55
N VAL A 43 -3.07 -10.60 -22.41
CA VAL A 43 -1.85 -11.43 -22.48
C VAL A 43 -0.65 -10.61 -22.94
N ASP A 44 -0.80 -9.75 -23.94
CA ASP A 44 0.27 -8.91 -24.46
C ASP A 44 0.83 -7.92 -23.43
N PHE A 45 -0.04 -7.33 -22.59
CA PHE A 45 0.36 -6.30 -21.65
C PHE A 45 0.63 -6.78 -20.23
N TYR A 46 -0.12 -7.77 -19.75
CA TYR A 46 -0.05 -8.23 -18.35
C TYR A 46 0.42 -9.67 -18.21
N GLY A 47 0.57 -10.39 -19.33
CA GLY A 47 0.88 -11.81 -19.37
C GLY A 47 -0.36 -12.70 -19.20
N GLU A 48 -0.14 -14.00 -19.31
CA GLU A 48 -1.21 -14.98 -19.04
C GLU A 48 -1.65 -14.93 -17.57
N GLU A 49 -2.92 -15.28 -17.33
CA GLU A 49 -3.44 -15.40 -15.96
C GLU A 49 -2.56 -16.35 -15.14
N SER A 50 -1.98 -15.83 -14.07
CA SER A 50 -1.18 -16.58 -13.12
C SER A 50 -1.51 -16.16 -11.71
N TYR A 51 -1.16 -16.98 -10.72
CA TYR A 51 -1.38 -16.64 -9.31
C TYR A 51 -0.77 -15.30 -8.92
N SER A 52 0.42 -14.97 -9.44
CA SER A 52 1.09 -13.70 -9.14
C SER A 52 0.37 -12.49 -9.75
N THR A 53 -0.15 -12.63 -10.98
CA THR A 53 -0.91 -11.58 -11.66
C THR A 53 -2.27 -11.39 -11.00
N GLU A 54 -2.98 -12.48 -10.70
CA GLU A 54 -4.25 -12.49 -9.97
C GLU A 54 -4.11 -11.76 -8.61
N SER A 55 -3.06 -12.08 -7.85
CA SER A 55 -2.78 -11.43 -6.58
C SER A 55 -2.53 -9.94 -6.72
N VAL A 56 -1.80 -9.50 -7.75
CA VAL A 56 -1.53 -8.08 -8.00
C VAL A 56 -2.81 -7.33 -8.37
N PHE A 57 -3.65 -7.88 -9.24
CA PHE A 57 -4.95 -7.27 -9.55
C PHE A 57 -5.84 -7.20 -8.31
N GLY A 58 -5.87 -8.28 -7.52
CA GLY A 58 -6.61 -8.32 -6.27
C GLY A 58 -6.22 -7.22 -5.30
N VAL A 59 -4.94 -7.05 -5.01
CA VAL A 59 -4.50 -6.02 -4.05
C VAL A 59 -4.78 -4.61 -4.53
N ILE A 60 -4.68 -4.33 -5.85
CA ILE A 60 -4.99 -3.01 -6.40
C ILE A 60 -6.48 -2.71 -6.25
N LEU A 61 -7.36 -3.62 -6.65
CA LEU A 61 -8.81 -3.44 -6.59
C LEU A 61 -9.31 -3.31 -5.15
N GLU A 62 -8.87 -4.19 -4.26
CA GLU A 62 -9.28 -4.18 -2.85
C GLU A 62 -8.76 -2.93 -2.11
N ALA A 63 -7.56 -2.44 -2.45
CA ALA A 63 -7.02 -1.22 -1.86
C ALA A 63 -7.79 0.03 -2.32
N ILE A 64 -8.19 0.11 -3.61
CA ILE A 64 -9.04 1.20 -4.12
C ILE A 64 -10.36 1.25 -3.35
N ASP A 65 -10.96 0.10 -3.09
CA ASP A 65 -12.21 -0.02 -2.34
C ASP A 65 -12.00 0.06 -0.81
N GLY A 66 -10.77 0.10 -0.32
CA GLY A 66 -10.42 0.27 1.11
C GLY A 66 -10.51 -1.01 1.95
N ASN A 67 -10.51 -2.18 1.33
CA ASN A 67 -10.64 -3.48 2.00
C ASN A 67 -9.30 -4.00 2.54
N TRP A 68 -8.75 -3.34 3.57
CA TRP A 68 -7.39 -3.57 4.07
C TRP A 68 -7.16 -4.98 4.62
N GLU A 69 -8.17 -5.61 5.20
CA GLU A 69 -8.11 -7.00 5.65
C GLU A 69 -7.87 -7.94 4.46
N LYS A 70 -8.53 -7.68 3.33
CA LYS A 70 -8.36 -8.48 2.13
C LYS A 70 -7.02 -8.23 1.45
N VAL A 71 -6.55 -6.99 1.45
CA VAL A 71 -5.21 -6.64 0.98
C VAL A 71 -4.14 -7.39 1.78
N GLU A 72 -4.24 -7.41 3.12
CA GLU A 72 -3.34 -8.17 3.99
C GLU A 72 -3.40 -9.68 3.69
N GLU A 73 -4.59 -10.26 3.58
CA GLU A 73 -4.79 -11.68 3.27
C GLU A 73 -4.07 -12.06 1.95
N ILE A 74 -4.31 -11.31 0.88
CA ILE A 74 -3.70 -11.58 -0.43
C ILE A 74 -2.18 -11.41 -0.37
N THR A 75 -1.68 -10.34 0.25
CA THR A 75 -0.23 -10.08 0.33
C THR A 75 0.49 -11.09 1.20
N SER A 76 -0.12 -11.58 2.27
CA SER A 76 0.47 -12.61 3.15
C SER A 76 0.69 -13.94 2.42
N GLY A 77 -0.18 -14.30 1.45
CA GLY A 77 -0.06 -15.48 0.62
C GLY A 77 0.79 -15.28 -0.65
N SER A 78 1.11 -14.04 -1.01
CA SER A 78 1.78 -13.69 -2.26
C SER A 78 3.29 -13.96 -2.25
N ARG A 79 3.88 -14.11 -3.44
CA ARG A 79 5.35 -14.11 -3.58
C ARG A 79 5.88 -12.74 -3.18
N LYS A 80 7.03 -12.74 -2.49
CA LYS A 80 7.72 -11.51 -2.08
C LYS A 80 8.13 -10.70 -3.32
N SER A 81 7.49 -9.55 -3.49
CA SER A 81 7.76 -8.59 -4.58
C SER A 81 7.62 -7.17 -4.05
N ASP A 82 8.13 -6.19 -4.81
CA ASP A 82 8.01 -4.78 -4.44
C ASP A 82 6.54 -4.36 -4.31
N ILE A 83 5.68 -4.80 -5.24
CA ILE A 83 4.25 -4.47 -5.22
C ILE A 83 3.55 -5.11 -4.01
N ALA A 84 3.88 -6.38 -3.71
CA ALA A 84 3.31 -7.06 -2.55
C ALA A 84 3.76 -6.40 -1.24
N ALA A 85 5.04 -6.03 -1.12
CA ALA A 85 5.56 -5.33 0.06
C ALA A 85 4.92 -3.94 0.23
N TYR A 86 4.79 -3.19 -0.86
CA TYR A 86 4.13 -1.88 -0.87
C TYR A 86 2.69 -1.95 -0.36
N TYR A 87 1.88 -2.86 -0.89
CA TYR A 87 0.48 -2.99 -0.45
C TYR A 87 0.34 -3.61 0.93
N HIS A 88 1.20 -4.56 1.31
CA HIS A 88 1.24 -5.10 2.66
C HIS A 88 1.50 -3.99 3.68
N ASN A 89 2.56 -3.22 3.47
CA ASN A 89 2.92 -2.11 4.35
C ASN A 89 1.84 -1.01 4.38
N LEU A 90 1.21 -0.72 3.24
CA LEU A 90 0.09 0.22 3.19
C LEU A 90 -1.10 -0.29 4.03
N ALA A 91 -1.46 -1.57 3.89
CA ALA A 91 -2.52 -2.17 4.70
C ALA A 91 -2.20 -2.11 6.20
N MET A 92 -0.97 -2.45 6.61
CA MET A 92 -0.52 -2.34 8.00
C MET A 92 -0.57 -0.90 8.49
N ALA A 93 -0.19 0.07 7.67
CA ALA A 93 -0.24 1.48 8.03
C ALA A 93 -1.69 1.98 8.18
N MET A 94 -2.59 1.59 7.29
CA MET A 94 -4.03 1.92 7.39
C MET A 94 -4.68 1.30 8.63
N LYS A 95 -4.17 0.17 9.12
CA LYS A 95 -4.57 -0.49 10.37
C LYS A 95 -3.84 0.09 11.61
N GLY A 96 -2.89 1.02 11.42
CA GLY A 96 -2.15 1.67 12.50
C GLY A 96 -1.01 0.85 13.10
N CYS A 97 -0.60 -0.26 12.48
CA CYS A 97 0.40 -1.19 13.00
C CYS A 97 1.62 -1.38 12.07
N LEU A 98 1.91 -0.40 11.18
CA LEU A 98 3.04 -0.51 10.24
C LEU A 98 4.36 -0.80 10.96
N ALA A 99 4.70 -0.02 11.99
CA ALA A 99 5.95 -0.17 12.72
C ALA A 99 6.06 -1.55 13.42
N ASP A 100 4.95 -2.04 13.98
CA ASP A 100 4.93 -3.32 14.71
C ASP A 100 5.04 -4.54 13.78
N SER A 101 4.65 -4.39 12.51
CA SER A 101 4.63 -5.46 11.50
C SER A 101 5.81 -5.42 10.52
N LEU A 102 6.50 -4.28 10.41
CA LEU A 102 7.44 -3.99 9.33
C LEU A 102 8.51 -5.07 9.13
N MET A 103 9.13 -5.55 10.21
CA MET A 103 10.20 -6.55 10.13
C MET A 103 9.71 -8.00 10.00
N TYR A 104 8.40 -8.23 10.08
CA TYR A 104 7.80 -9.56 9.89
C TYR A 104 7.51 -9.89 8.43
N TYR A 105 7.69 -8.93 7.53
CA TYR A 105 7.49 -9.09 6.10
C TYR A 105 8.73 -8.70 5.30
N TYR A 106 8.80 -9.14 4.04
CA TYR A 106 9.89 -8.77 3.14
C TYR A 106 9.94 -7.25 2.92
N GLN A 107 11.11 -6.65 3.13
CA GLN A 107 11.32 -5.21 2.96
C GLN A 107 12.36 -4.91 1.87
N PRO A 108 11.92 -4.42 0.70
CA PRO A 108 12.79 -3.98 -0.38
C PRO A 108 13.21 -2.50 -0.24
N PHE A 109 13.60 -2.06 0.96
CA PHE A 109 13.96 -0.69 1.29
C PHE A 109 12.81 0.29 0.96
N GLU A 110 13.11 1.44 0.31
CA GLU A 110 12.10 2.43 -0.07
C GLU A 110 10.95 1.86 -0.89
N ARG A 111 11.20 0.80 -1.68
CA ARG A 111 10.17 0.17 -2.52
C ARG A 111 9.09 -0.55 -1.73
N GLY A 112 9.33 -0.80 -0.45
CA GLY A 112 8.31 -1.29 0.46
C GLY A 112 7.25 -0.24 0.84
N LEU A 113 7.55 1.06 0.69
CA LEU A 113 6.61 2.15 1.00
C LEU A 113 6.22 2.95 -0.23
N PHE A 114 7.11 3.06 -1.21
CA PHE A 114 6.89 3.79 -2.44
C PHE A 114 7.38 2.98 -3.63
N LEU A 115 6.70 3.10 -4.76
CA LEU A 115 7.08 2.43 -6.00
C LEU A 115 7.72 3.45 -6.96
N PRO A 116 9.06 3.56 -7.00
CA PRO A 116 9.73 4.42 -7.95
C PRO A 116 9.47 3.91 -9.37
N ILE A 117 9.24 4.83 -10.31
CA ILE A 117 9.07 4.53 -11.73
C ILE A 117 10.36 4.89 -12.46
N GLY A 118 10.80 3.99 -13.32
CA GLY A 118 11.88 4.16 -14.27
C GLY A 118 11.48 3.62 -15.64
N ASP A 119 12.35 3.71 -16.61
CA ASP A 119 12.09 3.35 -18.01
C ASP A 119 11.66 1.88 -18.19
N GLU A 120 12.09 0.99 -17.30
CA GLU A 120 11.76 -0.45 -17.32
C GLU A 120 10.62 -0.83 -16.37
N SER A 121 9.84 0.14 -15.89
CA SER A 121 8.74 -0.17 -14.97
C SER A 121 7.61 -0.88 -15.69
N SER A 122 7.15 -2.02 -15.13
CA SER A 122 5.99 -2.73 -15.65
C SER A 122 4.71 -1.90 -15.51
N GLN A 123 3.74 -2.16 -16.39
CA GLN A 123 2.42 -1.52 -16.34
C GLN A 123 1.75 -1.68 -14.98
N LEU A 124 1.85 -2.85 -14.37
CA LEU A 124 1.30 -3.11 -13.04
C LEU A 124 1.94 -2.23 -11.96
N LYS A 125 3.25 -2.00 -12.04
CA LYS A 125 3.96 -1.13 -11.08
C LYS A 125 3.54 0.33 -11.23
N ILE A 126 3.34 0.80 -12.49
CA ILE A 126 2.84 2.15 -12.77
C ILE A 126 1.43 2.31 -12.16
N THR A 127 0.57 1.33 -12.37
CA THR A 127 -0.80 1.31 -11.86
C THR A 127 -0.88 1.30 -10.33
N ALA A 128 -0.05 0.50 -9.69
CA ALA A 128 -0.07 0.31 -8.24
C ALA A 128 0.27 1.59 -7.44
N ARG A 129 1.00 2.52 -8.05
CA ARG A 129 1.66 3.63 -7.35
C ARG A 129 0.74 4.67 -6.72
N SER A 130 -0.46 4.89 -7.23
CA SER A 130 -1.32 6.01 -6.83
C SER A 130 -1.87 5.91 -5.40
N GLU A 131 -2.02 4.68 -4.87
CA GLU A 131 -2.80 4.44 -3.67
C GLU A 131 -2.18 5.04 -2.40
N ALA A 132 -0.88 4.83 -2.16
CA ALA A 132 -0.25 5.40 -0.97
C ALA A 132 -0.29 6.94 -0.99
N TRP A 133 -0.05 7.57 -2.15
CA TRP A 133 -0.14 9.02 -2.27
C TRP A 133 -1.53 9.55 -1.95
N TYR A 134 -2.57 8.90 -2.48
CA TYR A 134 -3.93 9.25 -2.15
C TYR A 134 -4.20 9.15 -0.65
N ARG A 135 -3.85 8.03 -0.01
CA ARG A 135 -4.08 7.81 1.42
C ARG A 135 -3.28 8.76 2.32
N LEU A 136 -2.09 9.16 1.90
CA LEU A 136 -1.27 10.15 2.58
C LEU A 136 -1.82 11.58 2.49
N GLY A 137 -2.71 11.87 1.53
CA GLY A 137 -3.23 13.21 1.27
C GLY A 137 -2.44 13.99 0.22
N GLU A 138 -1.45 13.36 -0.44
CA GLU A 138 -0.67 13.98 -1.52
C GLU A 138 -1.40 13.80 -2.86
N MET A 139 -2.39 14.67 -3.08
CA MET A 139 -3.32 14.53 -4.21
C MET A 139 -2.66 14.77 -5.57
N THR A 140 -1.67 15.65 -5.66
CA THR A 140 -0.94 15.93 -6.92
C THR A 140 -0.18 14.70 -7.40
N MET A 141 0.53 14.02 -6.49
CA MET A 141 1.25 12.79 -6.83
C MET A 141 0.29 11.63 -7.12
N ALA A 142 -0.84 11.57 -6.40
CA ALA A 142 -1.87 10.56 -6.62
C ALA A 142 -2.53 10.72 -8.00
N GLU A 143 -2.90 11.96 -8.37
CA GLU A 143 -3.49 12.28 -9.67
C GLU A 143 -2.52 12.00 -10.81
N HIS A 144 -1.27 12.48 -10.70
CA HIS A 144 -0.22 12.20 -11.68
C HIS A 144 -0.02 10.70 -11.89
N ALA A 145 0.02 9.92 -10.81
CA ALA A 145 0.18 8.47 -10.89
C ALA A 145 -1.02 7.78 -11.55
N ALA A 146 -2.26 8.20 -11.23
CA ALA A 146 -3.47 7.65 -11.83
C ALA A 146 -3.60 8.01 -13.31
N MET A 147 -3.27 9.26 -13.70
CA MET A 147 -3.24 9.70 -15.11
C MET A 147 -2.16 8.96 -15.90
N LEU A 148 -1.00 8.74 -15.31
CA LEU A 148 0.08 7.99 -15.94
C LEU A 148 -0.35 6.52 -16.20
N ALA A 149 -0.97 5.90 -15.20
CA ALA A 149 -1.51 4.55 -15.32
C ALA A 149 -2.55 4.44 -16.44
N GLN A 150 -3.46 5.41 -16.53
CA GLN A 150 -4.45 5.48 -17.60
C GLN A 150 -3.78 5.66 -18.98
N SER A 151 -2.79 6.54 -19.08
CA SER A 151 -2.10 6.85 -20.35
C SER A 151 -1.32 5.66 -20.89
N PHE A 152 -0.75 4.84 -20.01
CA PHE A 152 -0.03 3.62 -20.36
C PHE A 152 -0.95 2.39 -20.48
N SER A 153 -2.21 2.49 -20.09
CA SER A 153 -3.18 1.41 -20.35
C SER A 153 -3.44 1.25 -21.84
N PRO A 154 -3.55 0.01 -22.35
CA PRO A 154 -3.77 -0.23 -23.79
C PRO A 154 -5.03 0.45 -24.35
N SER A 155 -6.08 0.55 -23.53
CA SER A 155 -7.34 1.19 -23.89
C SER A 155 -7.39 2.69 -23.59
N HIS A 156 -6.36 3.25 -22.94
CA HIS A 156 -6.38 4.59 -22.35
C HIS A 156 -7.60 4.85 -21.44
N TYR A 157 -8.16 3.76 -20.93
CA TYR A 157 -9.35 3.72 -20.12
C TYR A 157 -9.18 2.70 -18.99
N GLY A 158 -9.93 2.86 -17.91
CA GLY A 158 -9.99 1.83 -16.88
C GLY A 158 -10.78 2.29 -15.66
N VAL A 159 -11.74 1.48 -15.25
CA VAL A 159 -12.59 1.71 -14.07
C VAL A 159 -11.76 2.03 -12.82
N PRO A 160 -10.65 1.31 -12.50
CA PRO A 160 -9.85 1.62 -11.33
C PRO A 160 -9.25 3.02 -11.36
N TYR A 161 -8.75 3.46 -12.52
CA TYR A 161 -8.17 4.80 -12.69
C TYR A 161 -9.22 5.90 -12.59
N LEU A 162 -10.37 5.67 -13.25
CA LEU A 162 -11.50 6.62 -13.23
C LEU A 162 -12.07 6.77 -11.82
N LYS A 163 -12.20 5.69 -11.06
CA LYS A 163 -12.60 5.75 -9.64
C LYS A 163 -11.63 6.64 -8.84
N ARG A 164 -10.32 6.42 -8.99
CA ARG A 164 -9.32 7.19 -8.25
C ARG A 164 -9.30 8.66 -8.67
N LEU A 165 -9.36 8.95 -9.98
CA LEU A 165 -9.44 10.32 -10.49
C LEU A 165 -10.72 11.03 -10.06
N ALA A 166 -11.88 10.35 -10.05
CA ALA A 166 -13.11 10.92 -9.52
C ALA A 166 -12.98 11.31 -8.04
N GLU A 167 -12.44 10.43 -7.19
CA GLU A 167 -12.27 10.71 -5.77
C GLU A 167 -11.24 11.82 -5.50
N ILE A 168 -10.10 11.85 -6.20
CA ILE A 168 -9.13 12.94 -6.09
C ILE A 168 -9.79 14.28 -6.38
N ASN A 169 -10.56 14.36 -7.47
CA ASN A 169 -11.24 15.61 -7.85
C ASN A 169 -12.35 16.00 -6.86
N LEU A 170 -13.05 15.02 -6.24
CA LEU A 170 -13.98 15.31 -5.15
C LEU A 170 -13.27 15.83 -3.90
N VAL A 171 -12.11 15.28 -3.57
CA VAL A 171 -11.28 15.71 -2.42
C VAL A 171 -10.76 17.13 -2.63
N THR A 172 -10.23 17.43 -3.82
CA THR A 172 -9.65 18.74 -4.16
C THR A 172 -10.70 19.80 -4.49
N GLY A 173 -12.01 19.45 -4.48
CA GLY A 173 -13.09 20.39 -4.75
C GLY A 173 -13.31 20.70 -6.23
N GLN A 174 -12.71 19.93 -7.13
CA GLN A 174 -12.87 20.09 -8.59
C GLN A 174 -14.10 19.32 -9.07
N GLU A 175 -15.29 19.78 -8.65
CA GLU A 175 -16.54 19.05 -8.85
C GLU A 175 -16.87 18.78 -10.32
N GLU A 176 -16.59 19.72 -11.23
CA GLU A 176 -16.88 19.52 -12.67
C GLU A 176 -16.00 18.44 -13.29
N ALA A 177 -14.72 18.36 -12.88
CA ALA A 177 -13.85 17.27 -13.29
C ALA A 177 -14.30 15.93 -12.69
N ALA A 178 -14.69 15.92 -11.41
CA ALA A 178 -15.27 14.75 -10.77
C ALA A 178 -16.52 14.24 -11.50
N LYS A 179 -17.45 15.13 -11.83
CA LYS A 179 -18.69 14.80 -12.60
C LYS A 179 -18.37 14.14 -13.94
N LYS A 180 -17.32 14.58 -14.63
CA LYS A 180 -16.89 13.96 -15.89
C LYS A 180 -16.51 12.50 -15.70
N TYR A 181 -15.69 12.19 -14.68
CA TYR A 181 -15.28 10.81 -14.38
C TYR A 181 -16.46 9.98 -13.87
N LEU A 182 -17.31 10.53 -13.01
CA LEU A 182 -18.52 9.87 -12.52
C LEU A 182 -19.49 9.52 -13.67
N ARG A 183 -19.64 10.39 -14.66
CA ARG A 183 -20.46 10.10 -15.84
C ARG A 183 -19.92 8.91 -16.63
N LEU A 184 -18.61 8.86 -16.88
CA LEU A 184 -17.99 7.71 -17.55
C LEU A 184 -18.23 6.42 -16.75
N LEU A 185 -18.04 6.47 -15.44
CA LEU A 185 -18.28 5.33 -14.56
C LEU A 185 -19.76 4.92 -14.46
N SER A 186 -20.71 5.84 -14.69
CA SER A 186 -22.15 5.49 -14.64
C SER A 186 -22.59 4.58 -15.78
N GLU A 187 -21.82 4.56 -16.86
CA GLU A 187 -22.05 3.69 -18.01
C GLU A 187 -21.46 2.27 -17.79
N GLU A 188 -20.69 2.06 -16.72
CA GLU A 188 -19.99 0.83 -16.42
C GLU A 188 -20.84 -0.15 -15.61
N PRO A 189 -20.92 -1.42 -16.03
CA PRO A 189 -21.58 -2.46 -15.24
C PRO A 189 -21.00 -2.55 -13.83
N GLY A 190 -21.87 -2.60 -12.82
CA GLY A 190 -21.47 -2.72 -11.42
C GLY A 190 -21.05 -1.41 -10.74
N CYS A 191 -20.84 -0.30 -11.46
CA CYS A 191 -20.42 0.98 -10.87
C CYS A 191 -21.57 1.87 -10.39
N GLY A 192 -22.83 1.55 -10.73
CA GLY A 192 -23.99 2.44 -10.50
C GLY A 192 -24.15 2.88 -9.04
N LYS A 193 -24.06 1.96 -8.07
CA LYS A 193 -24.12 2.29 -6.64
C LYS A 193 -22.94 3.17 -6.22
N TRP A 194 -21.73 2.78 -6.61
CA TRP A 194 -20.49 3.52 -6.27
C TRP A 194 -20.56 4.97 -6.77
N VAL A 195 -21.09 5.18 -7.99
CA VAL A 195 -21.30 6.49 -8.60
C VAL A 195 -22.37 7.27 -7.85
N ALA A 196 -23.55 6.66 -7.62
CA ALA A 196 -24.67 7.31 -6.93
C ALA A 196 -24.26 7.87 -5.56
N ASP A 197 -23.46 7.11 -4.81
CA ASP A 197 -22.95 7.51 -3.50
C ASP A 197 -21.96 8.69 -3.56
N ARG A 198 -21.46 9.08 -4.75
CA ARG A 198 -20.42 10.11 -4.94
C ARG A 198 -20.84 11.34 -5.75
N ILE A 199 -22.08 11.39 -6.23
CA ILE A 199 -22.58 12.56 -6.96
C ILE A 199 -22.54 13.80 -6.06
N PRO A 200 -21.87 14.90 -6.46
CA PRO A 200 -21.82 16.14 -5.67
C PRO A 200 -23.20 16.61 -5.22
N GLY A 201 -23.34 16.87 -3.93
CA GLY A 201 -24.61 17.25 -3.31
C GLY A 201 -25.55 16.08 -2.95
N GLN A 202 -25.25 14.85 -3.38
CA GLN A 202 -26.06 13.65 -3.12
C GLN A 202 -25.27 12.53 -2.46
N GLN A 203 -24.03 12.81 -1.99
CA GLN A 203 -23.17 11.81 -1.37
C GLN A 203 -23.83 11.16 -0.15
N SER A 204 -23.60 9.85 0.01
CA SER A 204 -23.92 9.15 1.26
C SER A 204 -23.12 9.73 2.43
N GLU A 205 -23.62 9.59 3.66
CA GLU A 205 -22.92 10.11 4.85
C GLU A 205 -21.53 9.48 5.00
N GLU A 206 -21.39 8.20 4.70
CA GLU A 206 -20.09 7.51 4.72
C GLU A 206 -19.08 8.16 3.75
N VAL A 207 -19.51 8.44 2.52
CA VAL A 207 -18.66 9.11 1.52
C VAL A 207 -18.34 10.54 1.92
N LYS A 208 -19.30 11.28 2.50
CA LYS A 208 -19.05 12.64 3.01
C LYS A 208 -17.97 12.64 4.10
N GLU A 209 -18.06 11.74 5.08
CA GLU A 209 -17.06 11.63 6.14
C GLU A 209 -15.70 11.19 5.58
N HIS A 210 -15.67 10.25 4.64
CA HIS A 210 -14.43 9.86 3.94
C HIS A 210 -13.80 11.05 3.23
N LEU A 211 -14.55 11.77 2.40
CA LEU A 211 -14.05 12.94 1.67
C LEU A 211 -13.60 14.06 2.61
N LYS A 212 -14.32 14.29 3.71
CA LYS A 212 -13.94 15.26 4.73
C LYS A 212 -12.61 14.90 5.38
N LYS A 213 -12.44 13.62 5.77
CA LYS A 213 -11.18 13.11 6.29
C LYS A 213 -10.05 13.31 5.27
N MET A 214 -10.25 12.93 4.02
CA MET A 214 -9.23 13.08 2.98
C MET A 214 -8.86 14.55 2.74
N ARG A 215 -9.85 15.46 2.69
CA ARG A 215 -9.59 16.91 2.57
C ARG A 215 -8.75 17.47 3.71
N SER A 216 -8.94 16.97 4.93
CA SER A 216 -8.13 17.41 6.08
C SER A 216 -6.66 17.00 5.99
N LEU A 217 -6.31 16.04 5.12
CA LEU A 217 -4.94 15.60 4.89
C LEU A 217 -4.24 16.38 3.76
N VAL A 218 -5.03 17.04 2.88
CA VAL A 218 -4.45 17.78 1.74
C VAL A 218 -3.66 18.99 2.25
N PRO A 219 -2.42 19.19 1.78
CA PRO A 219 -1.64 20.37 2.14
C PRO A 219 -2.33 21.67 1.75
N THR A 220 -2.20 22.69 2.58
CA THR A 220 -2.79 24.03 2.35
C THR A 220 -1.97 24.89 1.39
N TYR A 221 -0.81 24.44 0.98
CA TYR A 221 0.10 25.12 0.06
C TYR A 221 0.82 24.12 -0.83
N ASP A 222 1.17 24.55 -2.04
CA ASP A 222 1.87 23.71 -2.99
C ASP A 222 3.35 23.58 -2.64
N PHE A 223 3.87 22.39 -2.80
CA PHE A 223 5.29 22.11 -2.71
C PHE A 223 5.85 21.75 -4.08
N VAL A 224 7.01 22.27 -4.39
CA VAL A 224 7.80 21.77 -5.52
C VAL A 224 8.74 20.69 -5.01
N HIS A 225 8.54 19.45 -5.45
CA HIS A 225 9.40 18.32 -5.09
C HIS A 225 9.58 17.36 -6.27
N GLY A 226 10.73 16.71 -6.30
CA GLY A 226 11.02 15.67 -7.28
C GLY A 226 10.34 14.34 -6.90
N GLN A 227 10.12 13.49 -7.89
CA GLN A 227 9.41 12.20 -7.71
C GLN A 227 10.06 11.23 -6.72
N SER A 228 11.32 11.39 -6.37
CA SER A 228 12.10 10.55 -5.45
C SER A 228 12.39 11.21 -4.09
N GLN A 229 11.90 12.41 -3.85
CA GLN A 229 12.11 13.14 -2.59
C GLN A 229 11.07 12.74 -1.53
N TYR A 230 10.91 11.44 -1.29
CA TYR A 230 9.86 10.87 -0.44
C TYR A 230 9.88 11.45 0.98
N ARG A 231 11.06 11.59 1.59
CA ARG A 231 11.21 12.12 2.93
C ARG A 231 10.74 13.57 3.02
N ASP A 232 11.12 14.40 2.06
CA ASP A 232 10.73 15.82 2.04
C ASP A 232 9.22 15.97 1.83
N ILE A 233 8.63 15.15 0.96
CA ILE A 233 7.17 15.09 0.77
C ILE A 233 6.46 14.76 2.09
N LEU A 234 6.91 13.72 2.81
CA LEU A 234 6.33 13.32 4.10
C LEU A 234 6.47 14.42 5.16
N LYS A 235 7.60 15.11 5.21
CA LYS A 235 7.79 16.25 6.12
C LYS A 235 6.89 17.42 5.78
N ASN A 236 6.68 17.68 4.50
CA ASN A 236 5.76 18.73 4.05
C ASN A 236 4.31 18.41 4.42
N LEU A 237 3.88 17.15 4.26
CA LEU A 237 2.56 16.69 4.72
C LEU A 237 2.38 16.89 6.22
N LEU A 238 3.40 16.57 7.03
CA LEU A 238 3.36 16.75 8.48
C LEU A 238 3.47 18.21 8.90
N THR A 239 4.12 19.07 8.13
CA THR A 239 4.14 20.52 8.35
C THR A 239 2.76 21.12 8.14
N SER A 240 2.04 20.67 7.09
CA SER A 240 0.67 21.12 6.82
C SER A 240 -0.35 20.53 7.80
N ASN A 241 -0.17 19.26 8.16
CA ASN A 241 -1.06 18.57 9.10
C ASN A 241 -0.22 17.69 10.05
N PRO A 242 0.18 18.20 11.23
CA PRO A 242 0.95 17.46 12.22
C PRO A 242 0.26 16.21 12.77
N ASP A 243 -1.07 16.11 12.60
CA ASP A 243 -1.88 14.99 13.07
C ASP A 243 -2.08 13.90 11.99
N ASN A 244 -1.45 14.02 10.83
CA ASN A 244 -1.45 12.99 9.80
C ASN A 244 -0.64 11.78 10.27
N GLN A 245 -1.31 10.85 10.96
CA GLN A 245 -0.69 9.66 11.55
C GLN A 245 -0.08 8.73 10.48
N LEU A 246 -0.70 8.66 9.28
CA LEU A 246 -0.17 7.85 8.20
C LEU A 246 1.17 8.40 7.70
N ALA A 247 1.24 9.70 7.42
CA ALA A 247 2.49 10.36 7.02
C ALA A 247 3.58 10.22 8.11
N ARG A 248 3.18 10.26 9.39
CA ARG A 248 4.08 10.05 10.52
C ARG A 248 4.68 8.66 10.55
N GLN A 249 3.85 7.63 10.45
CA GLN A 249 4.31 6.24 10.38
C GLN A 249 5.23 6.03 9.17
N TYR A 250 4.83 6.55 7.99
CA TYR A 250 5.62 6.45 6.77
C TYR A 250 6.97 7.12 6.90
N LEU A 251 7.06 8.33 7.51
CA LEU A 251 8.33 9.04 7.68
C LEU A 251 9.32 8.24 8.54
N LEU A 252 8.88 7.80 9.72
CA LEU A 252 9.74 7.06 10.63
C LEU A 252 10.16 5.71 10.04
N CYS A 253 9.22 4.97 9.45
CA CYS A 253 9.54 3.68 8.82
C CYS A 253 10.39 3.85 7.56
N PHE A 254 10.21 4.94 6.79
CA PHE A 254 11.06 5.25 5.64
C PHE A 254 12.52 5.47 6.05
N ASP A 255 12.77 6.32 7.07
CA ASP A 255 14.11 6.56 7.58
C ASP A 255 14.77 5.26 8.06
N LEU A 256 14.01 4.38 8.74
CA LEU A 256 14.51 3.09 9.19
C LEU A 256 14.80 2.12 8.03
N LEU A 257 13.93 2.04 7.02
CA LEU A 257 14.20 1.22 5.84
C LEU A 257 15.41 1.71 5.06
N MET A 258 15.66 3.03 5.04
CA MET A 258 16.87 3.62 4.45
C MET A 258 18.10 3.50 5.35
N LYS A 259 17.96 2.99 6.57
CA LYS A 259 18.99 2.91 7.61
C LYS A 259 19.54 4.29 8.02
N ASP A 260 18.77 5.34 7.82
CA ASP A 260 19.11 6.70 8.22
C ASP A 260 18.63 6.95 9.66
N LEU A 261 19.43 6.43 10.60
CA LEU A 261 19.16 6.57 12.03
C LEU A 261 19.23 8.04 12.49
N SER A 262 20.04 8.87 11.84
CA SER A 262 20.18 10.28 12.21
C SER A 262 18.91 11.06 11.90
N SER A 263 18.34 10.87 10.72
CA SER A 263 17.05 11.45 10.34
C SER A 263 15.90 10.89 11.17
N PHE A 264 15.90 9.58 11.44
CA PHE A 264 14.92 8.95 12.32
C PHE A 264 14.91 9.60 13.72
N ILE A 265 16.06 9.72 14.38
CA ILE A 265 16.17 10.31 15.72
C ILE A 265 15.76 11.78 15.75
N GLN A 266 16.06 12.53 14.68
CA GLN A 266 15.65 13.94 14.57
C GLN A 266 14.13 14.10 14.60
N ASP A 267 13.40 13.18 13.96
CA ASP A 267 11.94 13.26 13.83
C ASP A 267 11.18 12.41 14.86
N TYR A 268 11.86 11.45 15.55
CA TYR A 268 11.26 10.56 16.55
C TYR A 268 10.92 11.29 17.86
N ASN A 269 9.71 11.03 18.36
CA ASN A 269 9.27 11.52 19.66
C ASN A 269 8.88 10.36 20.59
N PRO A 270 9.69 10.02 21.61
CA PRO A 270 9.46 8.87 22.48
C PRO A 270 8.20 8.96 23.34
N SER A 271 7.54 10.12 23.40
CA SER A 271 6.27 10.29 24.10
C SER A 271 5.04 10.00 23.22
N ARG A 272 5.20 10.11 21.91
CA ARG A 272 4.13 9.95 20.91
C ARG A 272 4.29 8.65 20.12
N ASP A 273 5.51 8.38 19.67
CA ASP A 273 5.80 7.33 18.73
C ASP A 273 6.27 6.09 19.50
N ARG A 274 5.41 5.08 19.64
CA ARG A 274 5.71 3.88 20.42
C ARG A 274 5.61 2.64 19.56
N SER A 275 6.72 1.90 19.46
CA SER A 275 6.79 0.58 18.85
C SER A 275 8.11 -0.07 19.27
N ARG A 276 8.15 -1.39 19.36
CA ARG A 276 9.38 -2.15 19.57
C ARG A 276 10.42 -1.86 18.48
N LEU A 277 10.00 -1.70 17.23
CA LEU A 277 10.88 -1.33 16.11
C LEU A 277 11.67 -0.06 16.40
N TYR A 278 11.01 0.96 16.96
CA TYR A 278 11.65 2.24 17.27
C TYR A 278 12.62 2.13 18.42
N ASP A 279 12.27 1.36 19.46
CA ASP A 279 13.19 1.07 20.57
C ASP A 279 14.46 0.33 20.05
N GLU A 280 14.29 -0.63 19.16
CA GLU A 280 15.39 -1.37 18.50
C GLU A 280 16.30 -0.44 17.70
N ALA A 281 15.72 0.51 16.96
CA ALA A 281 16.47 1.50 16.17
C ALA A 281 17.24 2.47 17.04
N VAL A 282 16.63 2.97 18.11
CA VAL A 282 17.28 3.84 19.10
C VAL A 282 18.48 3.15 19.74
N LEU A 283 18.34 1.86 20.08
CA LEU A 283 19.46 1.11 20.68
C LEU A 283 20.66 1.00 19.73
N ILE A 284 20.44 0.75 18.42
CA ILE A 284 21.53 0.78 17.43
C ILE A 284 22.16 2.19 17.38
N TYR A 285 21.36 3.23 17.30
CA TYR A 285 21.85 4.60 17.25
C TYR A 285 22.74 4.93 18.44
N LEU A 286 22.29 4.58 19.65
CA LEU A 286 23.04 4.83 20.89
C LEU A 286 24.32 3.97 20.94
N ALA A 287 24.25 2.69 20.52
CA ALA A 287 25.40 1.79 20.52
C ALA A 287 26.49 2.27 19.56
N LEU A 288 26.14 2.69 18.34
CA LEU A 288 27.09 3.22 17.36
C LEU A 288 27.84 4.49 17.87
N ARG A 289 27.27 5.20 18.83
CA ARG A 289 27.85 6.41 19.42
C ARG A 289 28.51 6.18 20.79
N ASN A 290 28.46 4.95 21.31
CA ASN A 290 28.85 4.60 22.66
C ASN A 290 28.06 5.40 23.73
N GLU A 291 26.79 5.67 23.47
CA GLU A 291 25.90 6.47 24.31
C GLU A 291 24.79 5.63 24.99
N VAL A 292 24.94 4.32 25.11
CA VAL A 292 24.02 3.45 25.84
C VAL A 292 24.20 3.67 27.34
N THR A 293 23.51 4.64 27.88
CA THR A 293 23.55 5.05 29.30
C THR A 293 22.15 4.96 29.94
N PRO A 294 22.04 4.79 31.26
CA PRO A 294 20.75 4.80 31.95
C PRO A 294 19.92 6.05 31.66
N GLN A 295 20.57 7.22 31.52
CA GLN A 295 19.91 8.47 31.17
C GLN A 295 19.30 8.44 29.79
N ASN A 296 20.06 7.97 28.79
CA ASN A 296 19.57 7.90 27.42
C ASN A 296 18.48 6.83 27.28
N LEU A 297 18.61 5.67 27.91
CA LEU A 297 17.56 4.65 27.95
C LEU A 297 16.27 5.19 28.55
N SER A 298 16.36 5.98 29.63
CA SER A 298 15.22 6.63 30.26
C SER A 298 14.63 7.74 29.37
N HIS A 299 15.48 8.56 28.74
CA HIS A 299 15.07 9.63 27.83
C HIS A 299 14.23 9.10 26.66
N TYR A 300 14.71 8.04 26.01
CA TYR A 300 14.01 7.39 24.90
C TYR A 300 12.93 6.40 25.35
N ARG A 301 12.74 6.22 26.67
CA ARG A 301 11.76 5.30 27.26
C ARG A 301 11.90 3.86 26.77
N ILE A 302 13.14 3.41 26.59
CA ILE A 302 13.44 2.06 26.15
C ILE A 302 12.95 1.05 27.20
N SER A 303 12.20 0.03 26.78
CA SER A 303 11.73 -1.00 27.69
C SER A 303 12.89 -1.88 28.17
N GLN A 304 12.80 -2.38 29.43
CA GLN A 304 13.83 -3.28 29.98
C GLN A 304 13.91 -4.60 29.19
N GLU A 305 12.78 -5.06 28.66
CA GLU A 305 12.71 -6.26 27.83
C GLU A 305 13.51 -6.08 26.54
N VAL A 306 13.25 -5.01 25.78
CA VAL A 306 13.95 -4.74 24.52
C VAL A 306 15.43 -4.49 24.76
N PHE A 307 15.80 -3.81 25.85
CA PHE A 307 17.21 -3.63 26.21
C PHE A 307 17.92 -4.95 26.56
N LYS A 308 17.24 -5.85 27.27
CA LYS A 308 17.77 -7.21 27.54
C LYS A 308 17.97 -7.98 26.24
N ASP A 309 16.95 -8.01 25.38
CA ASP A 309 17.03 -8.70 24.09
C ASP A 309 18.15 -8.15 23.20
N PHE A 310 18.42 -6.84 23.27
CA PHE A 310 19.53 -6.22 22.55
C PHE A 310 20.90 -6.71 23.06
N ASN A 311 21.07 -6.84 24.37
CA ASN A 311 22.29 -7.41 24.96
C ASN A 311 22.47 -8.89 24.56
N ASP A 312 21.37 -9.65 24.52
CA ASP A 312 21.39 -11.05 24.08
C ASP A 312 21.72 -11.16 22.58
N TYR A 313 21.22 -10.22 21.76
CA TYR A 313 21.57 -10.08 20.34
C TYR A 313 23.08 -9.81 20.16
N ASP A 314 23.63 -8.83 20.89
CA ASP A 314 25.04 -8.46 20.80
C ASP A 314 25.96 -9.61 21.24
N ASN A 315 25.62 -10.30 22.33
CA ASN A 315 26.30 -11.48 22.78
C ASN A 315 26.32 -12.60 21.72
N LEU A 316 25.17 -12.91 21.11
CA LEU A 316 25.10 -13.93 20.06
C LEU A 316 25.89 -13.49 18.82
N TYR A 317 25.83 -12.21 18.44
CA TYR A 317 26.60 -11.67 17.33
C TYR A 317 28.12 -11.88 17.55
N PHE A 318 28.58 -11.55 18.74
CA PHE A 318 29.99 -11.74 19.12
C PHE A 318 30.39 -13.23 19.11
N LEU A 319 29.62 -14.11 19.76
CA LEU A 319 29.89 -15.55 19.83
C LEU A 319 29.85 -16.23 18.46
N SER A 320 28.94 -15.81 17.59
CA SER A 320 28.81 -16.34 16.22
C SER A 320 29.78 -15.69 15.22
N LYS A 321 30.61 -14.73 15.68
CA LYS A 321 31.49 -13.92 14.82
C LYS A 321 30.74 -13.24 13.68
N GLY A 322 29.53 -12.80 13.95
CA GLY A 322 28.67 -12.15 12.97
C GLY A 322 28.10 -13.09 11.88
N ALA A 323 28.09 -14.40 12.09
CA ALA A 323 27.51 -15.33 11.13
C ALA A 323 25.99 -15.10 10.98
N MET A 324 25.51 -14.92 9.74
CA MET A 324 24.13 -14.56 9.44
C MET A 324 23.11 -15.61 9.89
N ALA A 325 23.41 -16.90 9.68
CA ALA A 325 22.43 -17.97 9.90
C ALA A 325 21.93 -18.09 11.36
N PRO A 326 22.78 -18.11 12.41
CA PRO A 326 22.29 -18.12 13.79
C PRO A 326 21.53 -16.83 14.15
N MET A 327 21.98 -15.68 13.64
CA MET A 327 21.32 -14.39 13.86
C MET A 327 19.93 -14.34 13.22
N GLN A 328 19.81 -14.83 11.99
CA GLN A 328 18.53 -14.91 11.29
C GLN A 328 17.51 -15.81 12.01
N LYS A 329 17.98 -16.95 12.53
CA LYS A 329 17.11 -17.90 13.23
C LYS A 329 16.47 -17.30 14.48
N GLN A 330 17.20 -16.47 15.22
CA GLN A 330 16.75 -15.93 16.51
C GLN A 330 16.19 -14.51 16.40
N TYR A 331 16.76 -13.68 15.51
CA TYR A 331 16.49 -12.25 15.42
C TYR A 331 16.05 -11.77 14.02
N GLY A 332 15.69 -12.68 13.13
CA GLY A 332 15.36 -12.37 11.74
C GLY A 332 14.21 -11.36 11.56
N ASN A 333 13.35 -11.22 12.58
CA ASN A 333 12.22 -10.28 12.58
C ASN A 333 12.52 -9.01 13.40
N THR A 334 13.78 -8.68 13.64
CA THR A 334 14.20 -7.47 14.36
C THR A 334 14.80 -6.44 13.42
N TYR A 335 14.73 -5.19 13.80
CA TYR A 335 15.43 -4.12 13.08
C TYR A 335 16.96 -4.30 13.16
N TRP A 336 17.48 -4.87 14.25
CA TRP A 336 18.91 -5.16 14.41
C TRP A 336 19.41 -6.07 13.30
N PHE A 337 18.66 -7.15 13.01
CA PHE A 337 19.00 -8.06 11.93
C PHE A 337 18.90 -7.36 10.56
N PHE A 338 17.82 -6.63 10.30
CA PHE A 338 17.67 -5.87 9.07
C PHE A 338 18.80 -4.85 8.90
N TYR A 339 19.10 -4.07 9.93
CA TYR A 339 20.16 -3.06 9.89
C TYR A 339 21.53 -3.67 9.55
N GLN A 340 21.87 -4.81 10.15
CA GLN A 340 23.15 -5.45 9.98
C GLN A 340 23.29 -6.18 8.63
N TYR A 341 22.27 -6.91 8.18
CA TYR A 341 22.40 -7.88 7.09
C TYR A 341 21.68 -7.50 5.80
N ALA A 342 20.62 -6.67 5.84
CA ALA A 342 19.95 -6.27 4.62
C ALA A 342 20.87 -5.40 3.75
N LYS A 343 20.93 -5.71 2.45
CA LYS A 343 21.70 -4.94 1.47
C LYS A 343 20.77 -4.38 0.44
N ARG A 344 20.93 -3.09 0.11
CA ARG A 344 20.24 -2.45 -0.99
C ARG A 344 20.85 -2.96 -2.31
N ASN A 345 20.04 -3.58 -3.16
CA ASN A 345 20.47 -3.90 -4.50
C ASN A 345 20.51 -2.58 -5.31
N THR A 346 21.69 -2.03 -5.48
CA THR A 346 21.96 -0.96 -6.44
C THR A 346 22.12 -1.60 -7.81
N LYS A 347 21.00 -1.88 -8.51
CA LYS A 347 21.02 -2.11 -9.95
C LYS A 347 20.33 -0.95 -10.63
#